data_8e89efc670ba43bd48bbb34021634d43
#
_entry.id   8e89efc670ba43bd48bbb34021634d43
#
_cell.length_a   1.000
_cell.length_b   1.000
_cell.length_c   1.000
_cell.angle_alpha   90.00
_cell.angle_beta   90.00
_cell.angle_gamma   90.00
#
_symmetry.space_group_name_H-M   'P 1'
#
loop_
_entity.id
_entity.type
_entity.pdbx_description
1 polymer ?
#
loop_
_entity_poly.entity_id
_entity_poly.type
_entity_poly.pdbx_seq_one_letter_code
_entity_poly.pdbx_strand_id
1 'polypeptide(L)'
;MQFEWDEEKAALNFKKHGVRFETAALVFNDENRIEFFDYSHSDYEDRYNTIGKVDKILFVVYTERKALTRIISARIATPAERRMYNDRKLYDY
;
A
#
# COMPACT_ATOMS: atom_id res chain seq x y z
N MET A 1 -14.23 -2.05 -5.30
CA MET A 1 -13.47 -1.20 -4.37
C MET A 1 -13.22 0.15 -5.01
N GLN A 2 -13.50 1.21 -4.28
CA GLN A 2 -13.31 2.57 -4.80
C GLN A 2 -12.19 3.26 -4.04
N PHE A 3 -11.40 4.04 -4.77
CA PHE A 3 -10.23 4.72 -4.23
C PHE A 3 -10.39 6.23 -4.30
N GLU A 4 -9.73 6.90 -3.38
CA GLU A 4 -9.57 8.35 -3.41
C GLU A 4 -8.15 8.70 -2.96
N TRP A 5 -7.71 9.90 -3.26
CA TRP A 5 -6.44 10.45 -2.76
C TRP A 5 -6.39 11.95 -3.03
N ASP A 6 -5.42 12.59 -2.37
CA ASP A 6 -5.11 14.00 -2.57
C ASP A 6 -4.16 14.12 -3.77
N GLU A 7 -4.54 14.90 -4.78
CA GLU A 7 -3.75 15.03 -6.00
C GLU A 7 -2.37 15.66 -5.78
N GLU A 8 -2.25 16.60 -4.85
CA GLU A 8 -0.95 17.18 -4.52
C GLU A 8 -0.03 16.16 -3.89
N LYS A 9 -0.57 15.37 -2.98
CA LYS A 9 0.20 14.29 -2.34
C LYS A 9 0.59 13.21 -3.34
N ALA A 10 -0.29 12.91 -4.29
CA ALA A 10 0.03 11.95 -5.34
C ALA A 10 1.20 12.43 -6.20
N ALA A 11 1.21 13.71 -6.57
CA ALA A 11 2.30 14.30 -7.34
C ALA A 11 3.62 14.28 -6.57
N LEU A 12 3.59 14.66 -5.28
CA LEU A 12 4.77 14.62 -4.43
C LEU A 12 5.29 13.20 -4.23
N ASN A 13 4.37 12.26 -4.08
CA ASN A 13 4.74 10.84 -3.93
C ASN A 13 5.44 10.33 -5.18
N PHE A 14 4.92 10.67 -6.35
CA PHE A 14 5.54 10.27 -7.61
C PHE A 14 6.94 10.87 -7.75
N LYS A 15 7.09 12.15 -7.41
CA LYS A 15 8.38 12.83 -7.47
C LYS A 15 9.40 12.18 -6.54
N LYS A 16 8.96 11.78 -5.33
CA LYS A 16 9.83 11.21 -4.31
C LYS A 16 10.15 9.74 -4.54
N HIS A 17 9.15 8.96 -4.94
CA HIS A 17 9.25 7.51 -4.96
C HIS A 17 9.09 6.89 -6.36
N GLY A 18 8.67 7.66 -7.34
CA GLY A 18 8.45 7.15 -8.69
C GLY A 18 7.26 6.22 -8.84
N VAL A 19 6.36 6.21 -7.87
CA VAL A 19 5.16 5.36 -7.88
C VAL A 19 3.91 6.23 -7.94
N ARG A 20 3.05 5.94 -8.92
CA ARG A 20 1.78 6.63 -9.06
C ARG A 20 0.74 6.00 -8.15
N PHE A 21 -0.19 6.80 -7.64
CA PHE A 21 -1.27 6.27 -6.81
C PHE A 21 -2.22 5.38 -7.63
N GLU A 22 -2.39 5.64 -8.91
CA GLU A 22 -3.14 4.76 -9.80
C GLU A 22 -2.53 3.36 -9.85
N THR A 23 -1.20 3.28 -9.89
CA THR A 23 -0.50 2.00 -9.83
C THR A 23 -0.65 1.34 -8.47
N ALA A 24 -0.54 2.14 -7.40
CA ALA A 24 -0.72 1.64 -6.04
C ALA A 24 -2.10 1.03 -5.82
N ALA A 25 -3.13 1.62 -6.42
CA ALA A 25 -4.49 1.10 -6.33
C ALA A 25 -4.59 -0.33 -6.89
N LEU A 26 -3.80 -0.65 -7.91
CA LEU A 26 -3.80 -1.98 -8.52
C LEU A 26 -3.24 -3.07 -7.60
N VAL A 27 -2.47 -2.69 -6.57
CA VAL A 27 -1.96 -3.64 -5.58
C VAL A 27 -3.10 -4.39 -4.91
N PHE A 28 -4.25 -3.74 -4.74
CA PHE A 28 -5.41 -4.34 -4.08
C PHE A 28 -6.05 -5.47 -4.88
N ASN A 29 -5.67 -5.62 -6.15
CA ASN A 29 -6.09 -6.76 -6.98
C ASN A 29 -5.17 -7.97 -6.82
N ASP A 30 -4.04 -7.82 -6.13
CA ASP A 30 -3.12 -8.93 -5.88
C ASP A 30 -3.68 -9.80 -4.76
N GLU A 31 -4.11 -11.00 -5.10
CA GLU A 31 -4.64 -11.96 -4.12
C GLU A 31 -3.61 -12.38 -3.08
N ASN A 32 -2.34 -12.18 -3.39
CA ASN A 32 -1.23 -12.56 -2.52
C ASN A 32 -0.73 -11.43 -1.63
N ARG A 33 -1.33 -10.26 -1.73
CA ARG A 33 -0.90 -9.13 -0.90
C ARG A 33 -1.09 -9.44 0.57
N ILE A 34 -0.19 -8.89 1.38
CA ILE A 34 -0.30 -8.95 2.84
C ILE A 34 -0.70 -7.57 3.35
N GLU A 35 -1.38 -7.55 4.49
CA GLU A 35 -1.92 -6.32 5.06
C GLU A 35 -1.73 -6.33 6.56
N PHE A 36 -1.38 -5.19 7.13
CA PHE A 36 -1.21 -5.07 8.57
C PHE A 36 -1.49 -3.64 9.03
N PHE A 37 -1.92 -3.54 10.28
CA PHE A 37 -2.26 -2.26 10.90
C PHE A 37 -0.98 -1.47 11.19
N ASP A 38 -1.00 -0.17 10.91
CA ASP A 38 0.13 0.72 11.17
C ASP A 38 -0.03 1.37 12.53
N TYR A 39 0.48 0.72 13.57
CA TYR A 39 0.38 1.21 14.94
C TYR A 39 1.10 2.54 15.16
N SER A 40 2.16 2.80 14.40
CA SER A 40 2.98 3.99 14.57
C SER A 40 2.32 5.28 14.09
N HIS A 41 1.40 5.18 13.14
CA HIS A 41 0.84 6.34 12.44
C HIS A 41 -0.68 6.39 12.49
N SER A 42 -1.31 5.74 13.47
CA SER A 42 -2.76 5.68 13.60
C SER A 42 -3.30 6.59 14.71
N ASP A 43 -2.73 7.79 14.87
CA ASP A 43 -3.09 8.70 15.97
C ASP A 43 -4.49 9.31 15.80
N TYR A 44 -4.85 9.72 14.60
CA TYR A 44 -6.12 10.41 14.32
C TYR A 44 -7.08 9.56 13.50
N GLU A 45 -6.55 8.62 12.74
CA GLU A 45 -7.34 7.70 11.95
C GLU A 45 -6.55 6.41 11.79
N ASP A 46 -7.25 5.32 11.63
CA ASP A 46 -6.59 4.02 11.46
C ASP A 46 -5.90 3.96 10.10
N ARG A 47 -4.62 3.69 10.11
CA ARG A 47 -3.81 3.50 8.90
C ARG A 47 -3.40 2.05 8.77
N TYR A 48 -3.35 1.62 7.54
CA TYR A 48 -2.98 0.25 7.18
C TYR A 48 -1.86 0.28 6.16
N ASN A 49 -1.04 -0.77 6.21
CA ASN A 49 0.01 -0.99 5.24
C ASN A 49 -0.32 -2.25 4.47
N THR A 50 -0.12 -2.23 3.15
CA THR A 50 -0.23 -3.45 2.36
C THR A 50 1.00 -3.57 1.47
N ILE A 51 1.48 -4.80 1.32
CA ILE A 51 2.59 -5.12 0.44
C ILE A 51 2.03 -6.05 -0.63
N GLY A 52 2.13 -5.62 -1.88
CA GLY A 52 1.59 -6.39 -2.99
C GLY A 52 2.34 -6.11 -4.28
N LYS A 53 2.04 -6.90 -5.29
CA LYS A 53 2.78 -6.89 -6.54
C LYS A 53 1.95 -6.33 -7.68
N VAL A 54 2.50 -5.30 -8.33
CA VAL A 54 2.06 -4.79 -9.62
C VAL A 54 3.35 -4.56 -10.40
N ASP A 55 3.74 -5.54 -11.22
CA ASP A 55 5.05 -5.55 -11.86
C ASP A 55 6.17 -5.63 -10.81
N LYS A 56 6.25 -4.64 -9.93
CA LYS A 56 7.17 -4.63 -8.78
C LYS A 56 6.38 -4.80 -7.49
N ILE A 57 7.08 -5.19 -6.43
CA ILE A 57 6.47 -5.29 -5.11
C ILE A 57 6.46 -3.91 -4.48
N LEU A 58 5.28 -3.43 -4.12
CA LEU A 58 5.06 -2.09 -3.59
C LEU A 58 4.60 -2.14 -2.15
N PHE A 59 4.96 -1.10 -1.40
CA PHE A 59 4.47 -0.87 -0.05
C PHE A 59 3.52 0.33 -0.11
N VAL A 60 2.26 0.11 0.23
CA VAL A 60 1.20 1.11 0.12
C VAL A 60 0.59 1.38 1.49
N VAL A 61 0.49 2.66 1.86
CA VAL A 61 -0.17 3.10 3.08
C VAL A 61 -1.52 3.68 2.70
N TYR A 62 -2.56 3.28 3.42
CA TYR A 62 -3.91 3.73 3.14
C TYR A 62 -4.76 3.77 4.40
N THR A 63 -5.90 4.42 4.31
CA THR A 63 -6.92 4.42 5.35
C THR A 63 -8.29 4.18 4.71
N GLU A 64 -9.24 3.80 5.52
CA GLU A 64 -10.63 3.61 5.06
C GLU A 64 -11.45 4.80 5.54
N ARG A 65 -12.18 5.45 4.61
CA ARG A 65 -13.09 6.54 4.92
C ARG A 65 -14.44 6.27 4.28
N LYS A 66 -15.44 5.99 5.10
CA LYS A 66 -16.78 5.60 4.63
C LYS A 66 -16.61 4.35 3.77
N ALA A 67 -16.99 4.34 2.54
CA ALA A 67 -16.82 3.18 1.67
C ALA A 67 -15.62 3.31 0.72
N LEU A 68 -14.73 4.29 0.99
CA LEU A 68 -13.60 4.57 0.10
C LEU A 68 -12.28 4.17 0.75
N THR A 69 -11.38 3.64 -0.06
CA THR A 69 -9.99 3.39 0.33
C THR A 69 -9.17 4.61 -0.08
N ARG A 70 -8.63 5.32 0.91
CA ARG A 70 -7.83 6.52 0.66
C ARG A 70 -6.35 6.17 0.70
N ILE A 71 -5.68 6.30 -0.44
CA ILE A 71 -4.25 6.07 -0.56
C ILE A 71 -3.50 7.27 -0.02
N ILE A 72 -2.53 7.02 0.86
CA ILE A 72 -1.75 8.05 1.54
C ILE A 72 -0.33 8.12 0.97
N SER A 73 0.30 6.97 0.75
CA SER A 73 1.64 6.91 0.16
C SER A 73 1.88 5.56 -0.50
N ALA A 74 2.85 5.52 -1.41
CA ALA A 74 3.22 4.30 -2.09
C ALA A 74 4.68 4.37 -2.52
N ARG A 75 5.42 3.31 -2.29
CA ARG A 75 6.83 3.21 -2.66
C ARG A 75 7.18 1.77 -3.02
N ILE A 76 8.35 1.60 -3.61
CA ILE A 76 8.91 0.28 -3.85
C ILE A 76 9.21 -0.36 -2.49
N ALA A 77 8.92 -1.63 -2.34
CA ALA A 77 9.19 -2.39 -1.12
C ALA A 77 10.69 -2.49 -0.88
N THR A 78 11.07 -2.43 0.39
CA THR A 78 12.46 -2.70 0.81
C THR A 78 12.75 -4.19 0.65
N PRO A 79 14.04 -4.61 0.69
CA PRO A 79 14.38 -6.04 0.65
C PRO A 79 13.69 -6.85 1.75
N ALA A 80 13.58 -6.30 2.95
CA ALA A 80 12.90 -6.97 4.05
C ALA A 80 11.41 -7.14 3.78
N GLU A 81 10.78 -6.11 3.23
CA GLU A 81 9.35 -6.16 2.86
C GLU A 81 9.10 -7.14 1.72
N ARG A 82 10.00 -7.19 0.73
CA ARG A 82 9.91 -8.19 -0.33
C ARG A 82 9.99 -9.61 0.22
N ARG A 83 10.86 -9.83 1.21
CA ARG A 83 10.94 -11.14 1.87
C ARG A 83 9.64 -11.49 2.57
N MET A 84 9.03 -10.54 3.27
CA MET A 84 7.72 -10.75 3.90
C MET A 84 6.69 -11.22 2.88
N TYR A 85 6.62 -10.52 1.75
CA TYR A 85 5.69 -10.86 0.69
C TYR A 85 5.98 -12.25 0.10
N ASN A 86 7.23 -12.53 -0.22
CA ASN A 86 7.62 -13.80 -0.85
C ASN A 86 7.48 -14.99 0.10
N ASP A 87 7.72 -14.76 1.40
CA ASP A 87 7.71 -15.84 2.39
C ASP A 87 6.31 -16.13 2.93
N ARG A 88 5.32 -15.28 2.64
CA ARG A 88 3.98 -15.48 3.16
C ARG A 88 3.41 -16.85 2.82
N LYS A 89 3.85 -17.45 1.71
CA LYS A 89 3.41 -18.78 1.28
C LYS A 89 3.82 -19.86 2.26
N LEU A 90 4.85 -19.62 3.07
CA LEU A 90 5.30 -20.57 4.09
C LEU A 90 4.30 -20.70 5.23
N TYR A 91 3.43 -19.71 5.40
CA TYR A 91 2.45 -19.65 6.48
C TYR A 91 1.01 -19.80 5.99
N ASP A 92 0.83 -20.00 4.70
CA ASP A 92 -0.47 -20.09 4.06
C ASP A 92 -0.76 -21.55 3.72
N TYR A 93 -1.54 -22.19 4.58
CA TYR A 93 -1.91 -23.59 4.43
C TYR A 93 -3.30 -23.77 3.86
#